data_09c06c06462d6bd8ab4602cf249d00d3
#
_entry.id   09c06c06462d6bd8ab4602cf249d00d3
#
_cell.length_a   1.000
_cell.length_b   1.000
_cell.length_c   1.000
_cell.angle_alpha   90.00
_cell.angle_beta   90.00
_cell.angle_gamma   90.00
#
_symmetry.space_group_name_H-M   'P 1'
#
loop_
_entity.id
_entity.type
_entity.pdbx_description
1 polymer ?
#
loop_
_entity_poly.entity_id
_entity_poly.type
_entity_poly.pdbx_seq_one_letter_code
_entity_poly.pdbx_strand_id
1 'polypeptide(L)'
;KAYEVLKGHYPDTLLYKAEESDAKMKEADANVKSIWNTEWLSMQMGIKTVVSEDEALDHIATYGSGHSESIVSNNETAQKKFQAMVDAACVYVNAPTSFTDGAQFGLGAEIGISTQKLGARGPMALEEITTYKWLITGNGQTRK
;
A
#
# COMPACT_ATOMS: atom_id res chain seq x y z
N LYS A 1 18.16 -8.03 -14.43
CA LYS A 1 18.42 -9.27 -13.65
C LYS A 1 17.16 -9.74 -12.92
N ALA A 2 16.49 -8.89 -12.12
CA ALA A 2 15.23 -9.22 -11.47
C ALA A 2 14.13 -9.62 -12.47
N TYR A 3 13.99 -8.89 -13.56
CA TYR A 3 13.06 -9.19 -14.64
C TYR A 3 13.23 -10.61 -15.20
N GLU A 4 14.45 -11.02 -15.48
CA GLU A 4 14.74 -12.37 -16.03
C GLU A 4 14.40 -13.48 -15.01
N VAL A 5 14.66 -13.23 -13.72
CA VAL A 5 14.29 -14.17 -12.65
C VAL A 5 12.78 -14.32 -12.55
N LEU A 6 12.05 -13.20 -12.51
CA LEU A 6 10.59 -13.22 -12.45
C LEU A 6 9.98 -13.89 -13.69
N LYS A 7 10.46 -13.57 -14.88
CA LYS A 7 9.99 -14.18 -16.13
C LYS A 7 10.25 -15.68 -16.18
N GLY A 8 11.37 -16.13 -15.60
CA GLY A 8 11.69 -17.56 -15.47
C GLY A 8 10.77 -18.31 -14.50
N HIS A 9 10.34 -17.67 -13.41
CA HIS A 9 9.44 -18.29 -12.43
C HIS A 9 7.96 -18.16 -12.81
N TYR A 10 7.59 -17.10 -13.51
CA TYR A 10 6.21 -16.76 -13.87
C TYR A 10 6.10 -16.47 -15.37
N PRO A 11 6.26 -17.49 -16.25
CA PRO A 11 6.33 -17.29 -17.70
C PRO A 11 5.07 -16.69 -18.30
N ASP A 12 3.92 -16.97 -17.69
CA ASP A 12 2.61 -16.50 -18.16
C ASP A 12 2.24 -15.10 -17.65
N THR A 13 3.08 -14.52 -16.77
CA THR A 13 2.87 -13.17 -16.24
C THR A 13 3.35 -12.14 -17.25
N LEU A 14 2.49 -11.18 -17.57
CA LEU A 14 2.88 -10.02 -18.36
C LEU A 14 3.65 -9.03 -17.46
N LEU A 15 4.93 -8.82 -17.77
CA LEU A 15 5.81 -7.90 -17.06
C LEU A 15 6.05 -6.66 -17.93
N TYR A 16 5.67 -5.50 -17.43
CA TYR A 16 5.88 -4.21 -18.09
C TYR A 16 7.13 -3.53 -17.55
N LYS A 17 8.13 -3.29 -18.41
CA LYS A 17 9.26 -2.41 -18.08
C LYS A 17 8.89 -0.95 -18.35
N ALA A 18 9.55 -0.03 -17.65
CA ALA A 18 9.30 1.40 -17.80
C ALA A 18 9.40 1.88 -19.27
N GLU A 19 10.40 1.44 -20.00
CA GLU A 19 10.66 1.79 -21.42
C GLU A 19 9.58 1.24 -22.36
N GLU A 20 9.02 0.05 -22.07
CA GLU A 20 7.94 -0.57 -22.84
C GLU A 20 6.58 0.02 -22.49
N SER A 21 6.44 0.53 -21.27
CA SER A 21 5.19 1.11 -20.77
C SER A 21 4.84 2.41 -21.48
N ASP A 22 5.83 3.26 -21.73
CA ASP A 22 5.63 4.55 -22.43
C ASP A 22 5.19 4.35 -23.90
N ALA A 23 5.63 3.27 -24.55
CA ALA A 23 5.20 2.93 -25.90
C ALA A 23 3.77 2.38 -25.94
N LYS A 24 3.42 1.51 -24.99
CA LYS A 24 2.07 0.92 -24.88
C LYS A 24 1.03 1.91 -24.32
N MET A 25 1.45 2.88 -23.51
CA MET A 25 0.57 3.98 -23.09
C MET A 25 0.08 4.87 -24.24
N LYS A 26 0.84 4.94 -25.35
CA LYS A 26 0.40 5.66 -26.54
C LYS A 26 -0.64 4.90 -27.37
N GLU A 27 -0.74 3.58 -27.16
CA GLU A 27 -1.75 2.72 -27.81
C GLU A 27 -2.94 2.39 -26.92
N ALA A 28 -2.80 2.52 -25.60
CA ALA A 28 -3.88 2.26 -24.66
C ALA A 28 -4.83 3.45 -24.60
N ASP A 29 -6.11 3.12 -24.60
CA ASP A 29 -7.25 4.03 -24.50
C ASP A 29 -6.98 5.19 -23.53
N ALA A 30 -7.35 6.41 -23.94
CA ALA A 30 -7.17 7.67 -23.19
C ALA A 30 -7.75 7.67 -21.75
N ASN A 31 -8.45 6.60 -21.36
CA ASN A 31 -9.00 6.38 -20.02
C ASN A 31 -8.03 5.68 -19.04
N VAL A 32 -6.92 5.12 -19.49
CA VAL A 32 -5.89 4.54 -18.60
C VAL A 32 -4.90 5.63 -18.21
N LYS A 33 -5.08 6.21 -17.04
CA LYS A 33 -4.26 7.33 -16.54
C LYS A 33 -2.77 7.00 -16.45
N SER A 34 -2.42 5.77 -16.12
CA SER A 34 -1.04 5.25 -16.11
C SER A 34 -1.08 3.75 -15.84
N ILE A 35 -0.14 2.99 -16.40
CA ILE A 35 0.06 1.57 -16.04
C ILE A 35 0.50 1.43 -14.57
N TRP A 36 1.05 2.49 -13.98
CA TRP A 36 1.60 2.49 -12.62
C TRP A 36 0.54 2.57 -11.52
N ASN A 37 -0.63 3.14 -11.81
CA ASN A 37 -1.78 3.15 -10.89
C ASN A 37 -2.95 2.30 -11.39
N THR A 38 -2.65 1.30 -12.21
CA THR A 38 -3.63 0.32 -12.65
C THR A 38 -3.60 -0.90 -11.73
N GLU A 39 -4.72 -1.23 -11.13
CA GLU A 39 -4.94 -2.51 -10.49
C GLU A 39 -5.33 -3.53 -11.56
N TRP A 40 -4.41 -4.43 -11.89
CA TRP A 40 -4.54 -5.28 -13.08
C TRP A 40 -5.57 -6.42 -12.91
N LEU A 41 -5.81 -6.89 -11.68
CA LEU A 41 -6.71 -8.03 -11.38
C LEU A 41 -6.44 -9.28 -12.25
N SER A 42 -5.21 -9.47 -12.68
CA SER A 42 -4.73 -10.50 -13.58
C SER A 42 -3.23 -10.70 -13.42
N MET A 43 -2.66 -11.71 -14.10
CA MET A 43 -1.22 -12.02 -14.04
C MET A 43 -0.40 -10.99 -14.84
N GLN A 44 -0.41 -9.74 -14.36
CA GLN A 44 0.32 -8.61 -14.93
C GLN A 44 1.01 -7.83 -13.81
N MET A 45 2.18 -7.25 -14.10
CA MET A 45 2.95 -6.47 -13.14
C MET A 45 3.78 -5.40 -13.84
N GLY A 46 3.78 -4.18 -13.29
CA GLY A 46 4.71 -3.12 -13.65
C GLY A 46 6.05 -3.29 -12.92
N ILE A 47 7.16 -3.11 -13.62
CA ILE A 47 8.50 -3.13 -13.03
C ILE A 47 9.26 -1.89 -13.48
N LYS A 48 9.64 -1.06 -12.51
CA LYS A 48 10.48 0.12 -12.73
C LYS A 48 11.83 -0.07 -12.03
N THR A 49 12.91 0.20 -12.74
CA THR A 49 14.23 0.35 -12.12
C THR A 49 14.42 1.81 -11.76
N VAL A 50 14.88 2.06 -10.55
CA VAL A 50 15.16 3.40 -10.02
C VAL A 50 16.65 3.53 -9.69
N VAL A 51 17.17 4.74 -9.69
CA VAL A 51 18.57 5.02 -9.38
C VAL A 51 18.83 5.33 -7.91
N SER A 52 17.77 5.60 -7.15
CA SER A 52 17.86 5.92 -5.73
C SER A 52 16.59 5.53 -4.97
N GLU A 53 16.69 5.48 -3.64
CA GLU A 53 15.55 5.33 -2.76
C GLU A 53 14.57 6.50 -2.87
N ASP A 54 15.08 7.72 -3.01
CA ASP A 54 14.24 8.92 -3.16
C ASP A 54 13.36 8.83 -4.43
N GLU A 55 13.92 8.38 -5.55
CA GLU A 55 13.13 8.15 -6.76
C GLU A 55 12.06 7.07 -6.55
N ALA A 56 12.34 6.03 -5.76
CA ALA A 56 11.35 5.02 -5.42
C ALA A 56 10.22 5.62 -4.56
N LEU A 57 10.56 6.42 -3.56
CA LEU A 57 9.60 7.11 -2.69
C LEU A 57 8.71 8.07 -3.47
N ASP A 58 9.29 8.87 -4.39
CA ASP A 58 8.54 9.77 -5.27
C ASP A 58 7.58 9.01 -6.19
N HIS A 59 8.03 7.86 -6.70
CA HIS A 59 7.20 6.99 -7.53
C HIS A 59 6.01 6.43 -6.74
N ILE A 60 6.24 5.93 -5.53
CA ILE A 60 5.19 5.44 -4.64
C ILE A 60 4.21 6.58 -4.29
N ALA A 61 4.72 7.76 -3.93
CA ALA A 61 3.88 8.92 -3.60
C ALA A 61 3.00 9.36 -4.78
N THR A 62 3.48 9.18 -6.02
CA THR A 62 2.77 9.59 -7.23
C THR A 62 1.72 8.57 -7.68
N TYR A 63 2.05 7.27 -7.59
CA TYR A 63 1.28 6.20 -8.22
C TYR A 63 0.69 5.18 -7.26
N GLY A 64 1.13 5.17 -5.99
CA GLY A 64 0.63 4.26 -4.98
C GLY A 64 -0.85 4.48 -4.66
N SER A 65 -1.54 3.41 -4.30
CA SER A 65 -2.95 3.47 -3.87
C SER A 65 -3.13 4.01 -2.44
N GLY A 66 -2.03 4.11 -1.68
CA GLY A 66 -2.06 4.39 -0.24
C GLY A 66 -2.53 3.21 0.60
N HIS A 67 -2.66 2.02 0.02
CA HIS A 67 -3.12 0.82 0.70
C HIS A 67 -1.98 0.14 1.47
N SER A 68 -1.03 -0.45 0.76
CA SER A 68 0.06 -1.24 1.38
C SER A 68 1.32 -1.16 0.53
N GLU A 69 2.43 -0.86 1.20
CA GLU A 69 3.74 -0.75 0.57
C GLU A 69 4.78 -1.54 1.37
N SER A 70 5.78 -2.07 0.70
CA SER A 70 6.81 -2.87 1.34
C SER A 70 8.20 -2.58 0.79
N ILE A 71 9.19 -2.50 1.69
CA ILE A 71 10.61 -2.50 1.35
C ILE A 71 11.24 -3.85 1.70
N VAL A 72 12.08 -4.37 0.80
CA VAL A 72 12.95 -5.52 1.07
C VAL A 72 14.41 -5.05 1.07
N SER A 73 15.01 -4.98 2.23
CA SER A 73 16.35 -4.42 2.41
C SER A 73 17.00 -4.96 3.69
N ASN A 74 18.33 -5.06 3.72
CA ASN A 74 19.12 -5.29 4.93
C ASN A 74 19.71 -3.99 5.51
N ASN A 75 19.44 -2.84 4.88
CA ASN A 75 19.90 -1.54 5.33
C ASN A 75 18.86 -0.92 6.27
N GLU A 76 19.12 -0.91 7.56
CA GLU A 76 18.21 -0.35 8.57
C GLU A 76 17.89 1.14 8.37
N THR A 77 18.85 1.92 7.86
CA THR A 77 18.60 3.34 7.58
C THR A 77 17.58 3.51 6.48
N ALA A 78 17.70 2.74 5.38
CA ALA A 78 16.73 2.73 4.31
C ALA A 78 15.36 2.23 4.79
N GLN A 79 15.32 1.19 5.61
CA GLN A 79 14.06 0.67 6.19
C GLN A 79 13.33 1.76 7.00
N LYS A 80 14.05 2.44 7.90
CA LYS A 80 13.49 3.51 8.75
C LYS A 80 13.01 4.69 7.92
N LYS A 81 13.79 5.10 6.92
CA LYS A 81 13.41 6.16 5.99
C LYS A 81 12.15 5.79 5.21
N PHE A 82 12.09 4.59 4.66
CA PHE A 82 10.91 4.08 3.96
C PHE A 82 9.66 4.13 4.83
N GLN A 83 9.72 3.58 6.05
CA GLN A 83 8.60 3.61 7.00
C GLN A 83 8.16 5.02 7.39
N ALA A 84 9.08 5.97 7.47
CA ALA A 84 8.78 7.35 7.83
C ALA A 84 8.18 8.16 6.66
N MET A 85 8.59 7.87 5.43
CA MET A 85 8.25 8.68 4.26
C MET A 85 7.06 8.15 3.47
N VAL A 86 6.81 6.84 3.51
CA VAL A 86 5.69 6.24 2.76
C VAL A 86 4.36 6.49 3.47
N ASP A 87 3.45 7.15 2.79
CA ASP A 87 2.11 7.46 3.29
C ASP A 87 1.09 6.43 2.77
N ALA A 88 1.20 5.20 3.26
CA ALA A 88 0.23 4.14 3.03
C ALA A 88 -0.44 3.71 4.35
N ALA A 89 -1.57 3.03 4.26
CA ALA A 89 -2.27 2.50 5.42
C ALA A 89 -1.44 1.45 6.15
N CYS A 90 -0.67 0.63 5.41
CA CYS A 90 0.24 -0.37 5.95
C CYS A 90 1.60 -0.26 5.27
N VAL A 91 2.67 -0.15 6.06
CA VAL A 91 4.05 -0.04 5.55
C VAL A 91 4.91 -1.13 6.17
N TYR A 92 5.41 -2.01 5.32
CA TYR A 92 6.12 -3.22 5.70
C TYR A 92 7.62 -3.12 5.45
N VAL A 93 8.37 -3.83 6.26
CA VAL A 93 9.80 -4.08 6.07
C VAL A 93 10.01 -5.59 6.03
N ASN A 94 10.58 -6.09 4.95
CA ASN A 94 10.91 -7.51 4.75
C ASN A 94 9.73 -8.48 4.96
N ALA A 95 8.52 -8.00 4.70
CA ALA A 95 7.30 -8.79 4.75
C ALA A 95 6.41 -8.44 3.55
N PRO A 96 5.63 -9.39 3.02
CA PRO A 96 4.75 -9.14 1.89
C PRO A 96 3.52 -8.32 2.30
N THR A 97 3.02 -7.50 1.38
CA THR A 97 1.81 -6.69 1.55
C THR A 97 0.54 -7.53 1.74
N SER A 98 0.58 -8.81 1.40
CA SER A 98 -0.51 -9.77 1.62
C SER A 98 -0.84 -10.01 3.10
N PHE A 99 -0.02 -9.52 4.04
CA PHE A 99 -0.37 -9.50 5.45
C PHE A 99 -1.39 -8.41 5.81
N THR A 100 -1.72 -7.49 4.91
CA THR A 100 -2.79 -6.52 5.13
C THR A 100 -4.14 -7.23 5.01
N ASP A 101 -4.59 -7.77 6.12
CA ASP A 101 -5.79 -8.59 6.26
C ASP A 101 -6.25 -8.54 7.73
N GLY A 102 -7.54 -8.42 7.96
CA GLY A 102 -8.10 -8.29 9.30
C GLY A 102 -7.85 -9.50 10.20
N ALA A 103 -7.81 -10.71 9.63
CA ALA A 103 -7.49 -11.93 10.39
C ALA A 103 -6.00 -11.95 10.76
N GLN A 104 -5.11 -11.56 9.84
CA GLN A 104 -3.67 -11.46 10.09
C GLN A 104 -3.35 -10.40 11.16
N PHE A 105 -4.12 -9.33 11.23
CA PHE A 105 -3.99 -8.27 12.24
C PHE A 105 -4.65 -8.64 13.58
N GLY A 106 -5.25 -9.82 13.68
CA GLY A 106 -5.90 -10.30 14.90
C GLY A 106 -7.26 -9.64 15.20
N LEU A 107 -7.88 -9.02 14.20
CA LEU A 107 -9.18 -8.34 14.37
C LEU A 107 -10.37 -9.30 14.34
N GLY A 108 -10.14 -10.57 14.02
CA GLY A 108 -11.16 -11.62 13.95
C GLY A 108 -12.09 -11.57 12.74
N ALA A 109 -12.14 -10.42 12.06
CA ALA A 109 -12.93 -10.20 10.86
C ALA A 109 -12.32 -9.06 10.05
N GLU A 110 -12.76 -8.88 8.81
CA GLU A 110 -12.48 -7.71 8.00
C GLU A 110 -13.76 -7.24 7.31
N ILE A 111 -14.10 -5.97 7.49
CA ILE A 111 -15.20 -5.32 6.80
C ILE A 111 -14.69 -4.64 5.53
N GLY A 112 -13.43 -4.23 5.57
CA GLY A 112 -12.71 -3.59 4.48
C GLY A 112 -11.37 -3.05 4.95
N ILE A 113 -10.61 -2.48 4.00
CA ILE A 113 -9.32 -1.85 4.25
C ILE A 113 -9.42 -0.39 3.80
N SER A 114 -9.29 0.53 4.75
CA SER A 114 -9.42 1.97 4.48
C SER A 114 -8.07 2.61 4.20
N THR A 115 -8.00 3.42 3.15
CA THR A 115 -6.86 4.31 2.88
C THR A 115 -7.10 5.74 3.36
N GLN A 116 -8.25 6.01 3.98
CA GLN A 116 -8.63 7.32 4.47
C GLN A 116 -7.74 7.78 5.63
N LYS A 117 -7.58 9.11 5.77
CA LYS A 117 -6.82 9.73 6.86
C LYS A 117 -7.70 10.30 7.96
N LEU A 118 -8.98 10.41 7.71
CA LEU A 118 -9.99 10.78 8.69
C LEU A 118 -10.80 9.54 9.08
N GLY A 119 -10.79 9.20 10.36
CA GLY A 119 -11.39 7.97 10.86
C GLY A 119 -10.46 6.78 10.80
N ALA A 120 -11.01 5.58 10.65
CA ALA A 120 -10.24 4.34 10.60
C ALA A 120 -9.36 4.26 9.34
N ARG A 121 -8.15 3.73 9.50
CA ARG A 121 -7.18 3.52 8.41
C ARG A 121 -6.55 2.14 8.53
N GLY A 122 -6.37 1.46 7.40
CA GLY A 122 -5.94 0.06 7.34
C GLY A 122 -7.11 -0.91 7.45
N PRO A 123 -6.85 -2.18 7.81
CA PRO A 123 -7.89 -3.17 8.05
C PRO A 123 -8.90 -2.70 9.11
N MET A 124 -10.18 -2.87 8.82
CA MET A 124 -11.29 -2.45 9.68
C MET A 124 -12.13 -3.65 10.07
N ALA A 125 -12.50 -3.71 11.34
CA ALA A 125 -13.40 -4.71 11.90
C ALA A 125 -14.48 -4.08 12.80
N LEU A 126 -14.86 -4.76 13.86
CA LEU A 126 -15.96 -4.32 14.72
C LEU A 126 -15.70 -2.98 15.42
N GLU A 127 -14.47 -2.74 15.88
CA GLU A 127 -14.13 -1.53 16.62
C GLU A 127 -14.30 -0.27 15.76
N GLU A 128 -13.88 -0.33 14.49
CA GLU A 128 -13.87 0.80 13.56
C GLU A 128 -15.28 1.23 13.12
N ILE A 129 -16.28 0.33 13.24
CA ILE A 129 -17.69 0.63 12.91
C ILE A 129 -18.54 0.93 14.12
N THR A 130 -17.96 0.93 15.33
CA THR A 130 -18.63 1.26 16.58
C THR A 130 -18.14 2.58 17.12
N THR A 131 -18.84 3.10 18.12
CA THR A 131 -18.43 4.28 18.88
C THR A 131 -18.74 4.09 20.35
N TYR A 132 -18.27 4.97 21.16
CA TYR A 132 -18.45 4.94 22.60
C TYR A 132 -19.22 6.17 23.10
N LYS A 133 -19.75 6.08 24.32
CA LYS A 133 -20.30 7.20 25.08
C LYS A 133 -19.68 7.24 26.46
N TRP A 134 -19.49 8.43 26.97
CA TRP A 134 -19.06 8.62 28.33
C TRP A 134 -20.26 8.49 29.28
N LEU A 135 -20.16 7.65 30.31
CA LEU A 135 -21.10 7.57 31.40
C LEU A 135 -20.50 8.28 32.58
N ILE A 136 -21.08 9.42 32.96
CA ILE A 136 -20.54 10.29 33.99
C ILE A 136 -21.60 10.40 35.09
N THR A 137 -21.22 9.98 36.30
CA THR A 137 -22.08 10.08 37.49
C THR A 137 -21.45 11.04 38.48
N GLY A 138 -22.16 12.06 38.86
CA GLY A 138 -21.77 13.02 39.86
C GLY A 138 -22.63 12.93 41.13
N ASN A 139 -22.17 13.57 42.20
CA ASN A 139 -22.90 13.73 43.43
C ASN A 139 -22.96 15.22 43.90
N GLY A 140 -23.08 16.15 42.96
CA GLY A 140 -23.21 17.57 43.23
C GLY A 140 -21.88 18.38 43.08
N GLN A 141 -20.87 17.82 42.46
CA GLN A 141 -19.65 18.58 42.17
C GLN A 141 -19.95 19.77 41.25
N THR A 142 -19.33 20.91 41.54
CA THR A 142 -19.37 22.11 40.71
C THR A 142 -18.07 22.35 40.01
N ARG A 143 -18.13 22.82 38.75
CA ARG A 143 -16.97 23.26 38.03
C ARG A 143 -16.56 24.66 38.54
N LYS A 144 -15.32 24.80 39.00
CA LYS A 144 -14.69 26.08 39.33
C LYS A 144 -14.19 26.77 38.08
#